data_b01d7fa853a9d791c7b242709206b9df
#
_entry.id   b01d7fa853a9d791c7b242709206b9df
#
_cell.length_a   1.000
_cell.length_b   1.000
_cell.length_c   1.000
_cell.angle_alpha   90.00
_cell.angle_beta   90.00
_cell.angle_gamma   90.00
#
_symmetry.space_group_name_H-M   'P 1'
#
loop_
_entity.id
_entity.type
_entity.pdbx_description
1 polymer ?
#
loop_
_entity_poly.entity_id
_entity_poly.type
_entity_poly.pdbx_seq_one_letter_code
_entity_poly.pdbx_strand_id
1 'polypeptide(L)'
;MKQCTLRQARWLCLAGALAVLALGSATTPAQSQGPNTPPCSDEPPTLKRDNQPSLPPCPDPSEDDPGSADPAAIPSLPPSAPLIDRTRVATLQFSQKLPNFICQEFMSRFTRQGRGEKTLQDIVSAEIIYEDGKETYRNVKINNRPTDKHLQDIDGAWSTGEFASALLDLFDPASKAHFSSGRASAIAGLSAQVYDFQVQASNSHWRLQLGSQTVVPDYIGSIWVDPNSARVLRIERQARNIPSDFPIDTVESAIDYSFVTIEGKSFLLPVHAEGLGCQRGSSFCTHNFIDFRNYHEFKGDIKILP
;
A
#
# COMPACT_ATOMS: atom_id res chain seq x y z
N MET A 1 36.41 -29.49 -12.02
CA MET A 1 35.92 -29.89 -13.34
C MET A 1 34.71 -30.79 -13.16
N LYS A 2 33.49 -30.30 -13.32
CA LYS A 2 32.28 -31.05 -13.63
C LYS A 2 31.31 -30.07 -14.29
N GLN A 3 31.12 -30.28 -15.61
CA GLN A 3 30.21 -29.54 -16.46
C GLN A 3 28.76 -29.89 -16.09
N CYS A 4 27.91 -28.90 -16.00
CA CYS A 4 26.47 -29.08 -15.92
C CYS A 4 25.83 -28.65 -17.22
N THR A 5 25.26 -29.61 -17.93
CA THR A 5 24.68 -29.50 -19.28
C THR A 5 23.31 -28.86 -19.25
N LEU A 6 23.12 -27.83 -20.11
CA LEU A 6 21.82 -27.25 -20.45
C LEU A 6 20.96 -28.27 -21.19
N ARG A 7 19.73 -28.48 -20.77
CA ARG A 7 18.68 -29.13 -21.55
C ARG A 7 17.77 -28.06 -22.18
N GLN A 8 17.88 -27.93 -23.49
CA GLN A 8 16.94 -27.18 -24.32
C GLN A 8 15.66 -28.01 -24.53
N ALA A 9 14.50 -27.44 -24.21
CA ALA A 9 13.21 -27.98 -24.63
C ALA A 9 12.79 -27.32 -25.96
N ARG A 10 12.73 -28.11 -27.02
CA ARG A 10 12.22 -27.72 -28.33
C ARG A 10 10.69 -27.79 -28.32
N TRP A 11 10.02 -26.73 -28.76
CA TRP A 11 8.61 -26.74 -29.09
C TRP A 11 8.46 -26.82 -30.62
N LEU A 12 7.75 -27.86 -31.05
CA LEU A 12 7.36 -28.08 -32.45
C LEU A 12 6.10 -27.26 -32.78
N CYS A 13 6.18 -26.47 -33.82
CA CYS A 13 5.04 -25.86 -34.51
C CYS A 13 4.29 -26.91 -35.31
N LEU A 14 2.99 -27.00 -35.18
CA LEU A 14 2.09 -27.65 -36.15
C LEU A 14 1.05 -26.63 -36.58
N ALA A 15 1.13 -26.27 -37.87
CA ALA A 15 0.15 -25.47 -38.59
C ALA A 15 -0.98 -26.39 -39.05
N GLY A 16 -2.22 -25.94 -38.91
CA GLY A 16 -3.39 -26.59 -39.48
C GLY A 16 -4.47 -25.55 -39.74
N ALA A 17 -4.60 -25.14 -40.99
CA ALA A 17 -5.67 -24.28 -41.46
C ALA A 17 -6.91 -25.12 -41.78
N LEU A 18 -8.08 -24.67 -41.33
CA LEU A 18 -9.38 -25.05 -41.92
C LEU A 18 -10.37 -23.89 -41.70
N ALA A 19 -10.73 -23.27 -42.81
CA ALA A 19 -11.80 -22.30 -42.91
C ALA A 19 -13.14 -23.01 -43.04
N VAL A 20 -14.12 -22.66 -42.21
CA VAL A 20 -15.53 -22.92 -42.46
C VAL A 20 -16.33 -21.66 -42.16
N LEU A 21 -16.89 -21.08 -43.21
CA LEU A 21 -17.91 -20.03 -43.14
C LEU A 21 -19.25 -20.65 -42.72
N ALA A 22 -19.85 -20.17 -41.64
CA ALA A 22 -21.24 -20.34 -41.34
C ALA A 22 -21.83 -19.03 -40.87
N LEU A 23 -22.71 -18.46 -41.68
CA LEU A 23 -23.60 -17.36 -41.33
C LEU A 23 -24.66 -17.89 -40.32
N GLY A 24 -24.71 -17.31 -39.15
CA GLY A 24 -25.73 -17.60 -38.14
C GLY A 24 -26.05 -16.34 -37.31
N SER A 25 -27.31 -16.00 -37.35
CA SER A 25 -27.97 -14.81 -36.80
C SER A 25 -27.65 -14.52 -35.37
N ALA A 26 -27.41 -13.23 -35.04
CA ALA A 26 -27.14 -12.69 -33.74
C ALA A 26 -28.38 -12.74 -32.85
N THR A 27 -28.28 -13.43 -31.72
CA THR A 27 -29.04 -13.17 -30.50
C THR A 27 -28.00 -12.80 -29.40
N THR A 28 -28.01 -11.55 -29.01
CA THR A 28 -27.19 -11.03 -27.91
C THR A 28 -27.69 -11.61 -26.57
N PRO A 29 -26.86 -12.35 -25.83
CA PRO A 29 -27.15 -12.57 -24.42
C PRO A 29 -26.67 -11.35 -23.61
N ALA A 30 -27.51 -10.93 -22.68
CA ALA A 30 -27.20 -9.91 -21.69
C ALA A 30 -25.93 -10.31 -20.93
N GLN A 31 -24.90 -9.45 -21.01
CA GLN A 31 -23.69 -9.57 -20.21
C GLN A 31 -24.04 -9.24 -18.76
N SER A 32 -23.96 -10.23 -17.89
CA SER A 32 -23.81 -10.03 -16.45
C SER A 32 -22.47 -9.30 -16.21
N GLN A 33 -22.55 -8.07 -15.74
CA GLN A 33 -21.36 -7.31 -15.33
C GLN A 33 -20.74 -8.03 -14.12
N GLY A 34 -19.56 -8.63 -14.33
CA GLY A 34 -18.69 -9.07 -13.27
C GLY A 34 -18.07 -7.88 -12.54
N PRO A 35 -17.46 -8.07 -11.35
CA PRO A 35 -16.93 -6.99 -10.54
C PRO A 35 -15.87 -6.19 -11.32
N ASN A 36 -16.01 -4.86 -11.28
CA ASN A 36 -15.25 -3.84 -11.99
C ASN A 36 -13.74 -4.07 -11.95
N THR A 37 -13.16 -4.42 -13.09
CA THR A 37 -11.74 -4.27 -13.35
C THR A 37 -11.50 -2.78 -13.67
N PRO A 38 -10.57 -2.08 -13.00
CA PRO A 38 -10.28 -0.69 -13.33
C PRO A 38 -9.74 -0.57 -14.77
N PRO A 39 -10.08 0.49 -15.51
CA PRO A 39 -9.63 0.67 -16.88
C PRO A 39 -8.10 0.75 -16.94
N CYS A 40 -7.49 0.02 -17.88
CA CYS A 40 -6.05 0.10 -18.16
C CYS A 40 -5.73 1.44 -18.81
N SER A 41 -4.90 2.28 -18.17
CA SER A 41 -4.32 3.45 -18.84
C SER A 41 -3.08 3.04 -19.63
N ASP A 42 -2.89 3.62 -20.84
CA ASP A 42 -1.71 3.42 -21.67
C ASP A 42 -0.45 4.15 -21.17
N GLU A 43 -0.55 4.85 -20.05
CA GLU A 43 0.57 5.56 -19.43
C GLU A 43 1.56 4.60 -18.76
N PRO A 44 2.84 4.99 -18.66
CA PRO A 44 3.85 4.21 -17.92
C PRO A 44 3.35 3.96 -16.50
N PRO A 45 3.65 2.80 -15.89
CA PRO A 45 3.14 2.44 -14.59
C PRO A 45 3.57 3.48 -13.54
N THR A 46 2.60 4.17 -12.99
CA THR A 46 2.73 5.17 -11.91
C THR A 46 1.57 4.97 -10.95
N LEU A 47 1.81 5.21 -9.67
CA LEU A 47 0.78 5.13 -8.64
C LEU A 47 0.00 6.44 -8.48
N LYS A 48 0.40 7.51 -9.17
CA LYS A 48 -0.32 8.79 -9.13
C LYS A 48 -1.66 8.65 -9.84
N ARG A 49 -2.74 8.91 -9.12
CA ARG A 49 -4.12 8.85 -9.63
C ARG A 49 -4.81 10.19 -9.36
N ASP A 50 -5.19 10.88 -10.42
CA ASP A 50 -5.99 12.10 -10.32
C ASP A 50 -7.49 11.81 -10.09
N ASN A 51 -7.96 10.58 -10.37
CA ASN A 51 -9.37 10.18 -10.30
C ASN A 51 -9.53 8.88 -9.53
N GLN A 52 -9.57 8.97 -8.19
CA GLN A 52 -9.96 7.84 -7.36
C GLN A 52 -11.49 7.78 -7.16
N PRO A 53 -12.10 6.58 -7.08
CA PRO A 53 -13.51 6.48 -6.72
C PRO A 53 -13.76 7.12 -5.35
N SER A 54 -14.90 7.79 -5.21
CA SER A 54 -15.28 8.48 -3.98
C SER A 54 -15.30 7.52 -2.79
N LEU A 55 -14.48 7.82 -1.78
CA LEU A 55 -14.60 7.18 -0.47
C LEU A 55 -15.92 7.62 0.19
N PRO A 56 -16.52 6.81 1.06
CA PRO A 56 -17.67 7.24 1.85
C PRO A 56 -17.29 8.48 2.69
N PRO A 57 -18.22 9.42 2.93
CA PRO A 57 -17.96 10.60 3.75
C PRO A 57 -17.46 10.17 5.12
N CYS A 58 -16.41 10.85 5.61
CA CYS A 58 -15.91 10.63 6.95
C CYS A 58 -17.01 10.95 7.97
N PRO A 59 -17.22 10.13 9.01
CA PRO A 59 -18.03 10.54 10.15
C PRO A 59 -17.41 11.77 10.80
N ASP A 60 -18.25 12.71 11.26
CA ASP A 60 -17.79 13.88 12.00
C ASP A 60 -16.89 13.42 13.15
N PRO A 61 -15.73 14.08 13.38
CA PRO A 61 -14.91 13.75 14.52
C PRO A 61 -15.75 13.94 15.79
N SER A 62 -16.06 12.86 16.49
CA SER A 62 -16.69 12.93 17.80
C SER A 62 -15.83 13.82 18.69
N GLU A 63 -16.47 14.80 19.33
CA GLU A 63 -15.83 15.69 20.30
C GLU A 63 -15.04 14.83 21.31
N ASP A 64 -13.72 15.03 21.32
CA ASP A 64 -12.83 14.37 22.27
C ASP A 64 -13.25 14.77 23.68
N ASP A 65 -13.57 13.80 24.52
CA ASP A 65 -13.82 13.97 25.95
C ASP A 65 -12.57 14.59 26.61
N PRO A 66 -12.65 15.80 27.23
CA PRO A 66 -11.48 16.50 27.77
C PRO A 66 -10.93 15.92 29.08
N GLY A 67 -11.20 14.67 29.42
CA GLY A 67 -11.09 14.13 30.77
C GLY A 67 -9.91 13.21 31.10
N SER A 68 -8.86 13.07 30.28
CA SER A 68 -7.68 12.27 30.67
C SER A 68 -6.40 12.79 30.04
N ALA A 69 -5.75 13.73 30.72
CA ALA A 69 -4.40 14.15 30.31
C ALA A 69 -3.39 13.06 30.70
N ASP A 70 -3.00 12.24 29.73
CA ASP A 70 -1.85 11.35 29.86
C ASP A 70 -0.57 12.19 29.87
N PRO A 71 0.32 12.09 30.90
CA PRO A 71 1.54 12.90 31.00
C PRO A 71 2.55 12.69 29.84
N ALA A 72 2.36 11.70 28.99
CA ALA A 72 3.16 11.45 27.78
C ALA A 72 2.50 11.99 26.49
N ALA A 73 1.35 12.64 26.56
CA ALA A 73 0.62 13.10 25.38
C ALA A 73 1.36 14.24 24.68
N ILE A 74 1.61 14.07 23.37
CA ILE A 74 2.14 15.14 22.52
C ILE A 74 1.09 16.26 22.47
N PRO A 75 1.41 17.52 22.86
CA PRO A 75 0.43 18.61 22.90
C PRO A 75 -0.13 18.89 21.50
N SER A 76 -1.43 19.13 21.40
CA SER A 76 -2.04 19.58 20.14
C SER A 76 -1.62 21.01 19.82
N LEU A 77 -1.38 21.29 18.54
CA LEU A 77 -1.08 22.65 18.08
C LEU A 77 -2.38 23.46 17.84
N PRO A 78 -2.32 24.79 18.03
CA PRO A 78 -3.48 25.64 17.77
C PRO A 78 -3.88 25.59 16.27
N PRO A 79 -5.16 25.83 15.95
CA PRO A 79 -5.64 25.84 14.55
C PRO A 79 -4.90 26.85 13.64
N SER A 80 -4.30 27.89 14.22
CA SER A 80 -3.50 28.89 13.51
C SER A 80 -2.10 28.41 13.12
N ALA A 81 -1.63 27.28 13.66
CA ALA A 81 -0.34 26.70 13.29
C ALA A 81 -0.39 26.19 11.82
N PRO A 82 0.76 26.17 11.12
CA PRO A 82 0.83 25.60 9.77
C PRO A 82 0.24 24.19 9.71
N LEU A 83 -0.53 23.91 8.65
CA LEU A 83 -1.22 22.61 8.53
C LEU A 83 -0.25 21.44 8.59
N ILE A 84 0.92 21.56 7.97
CA ILE A 84 1.93 20.48 7.97
C ILE A 84 2.45 20.17 9.39
N ASP A 85 2.60 21.18 10.25
CA ASP A 85 3.02 20.99 11.64
C ASP A 85 1.91 20.33 12.46
N ARG A 86 0.65 20.76 12.26
CA ARG A 86 -0.51 20.10 12.87
C ARG A 86 -0.62 18.65 12.41
N THR A 87 -0.35 18.37 11.13
CA THR A 87 -0.35 17.01 10.55
C THR A 87 0.72 16.13 11.21
N ARG A 88 1.93 16.67 11.44
CA ARG A 88 2.97 15.94 12.16
C ARG A 88 2.51 15.53 13.56
N VAL A 89 1.98 16.48 14.32
CA VAL A 89 1.48 16.21 15.68
C VAL A 89 0.32 15.22 15.65
N ALA A 90 -0.64 15.41 14.74
CA ALA A 90 -1.79 14.52 14.60
C ALA A 90 -1.39 13.09 14.24
N THR A 91 -0.37 12.91 13.40
CA THR A 91 0.15 11.58 13.04
C THR A 91 0.84 10.89 14.21
N LEU A 92 1.68 11.61 14.94
CA LEU A 92 2.39 11.06 16.09
C LEU A 92 1.44 10.70 17.25
N GLN A 93 0.46 11.56 17.54
CA GLN A 93 -0.57 11.28 18.55
C GLN A 93 -1.45 10.08 18.15
N PHE A 94 -1.79 9.99 16.88
CA PHE A 94 -2.65 8.92 16.38
C PHE A 94 -1.98 7.55 16.55
N SER A 95 -0.72 7.42 16.17
CA SER A 95 0.01 6.14 16.29
C SER A 95 0.14 5.66 17.74
N GLN A 96 0.21 6.59 18.70
CA GLN A 96 0.24 6.26 20.12
C GLN A 96 -1.13 5.80 20.66
N LYS A 97 -2.23 6.20 20.02
CA LYS A 97 -3.60 5.89 20.44
C LYS A 97 -4.24 4.73 19.67
N LEU A 98 -3.51 4.12 18.72
CA LEU A 98 -4.03 2.96 18.02
C LEU A 98 -4.27 1.81 18.99
N PRO A 99 -5.48 1.24 19.05
CA PRO A 99 -5.74 0.05 19.83
C PRO A 99 -5.02 -1.15 19.19
N ASN A 100 -4.87 -2.22 19.96
CA ASN A 100 -4.56 -3.50 19.38
C ASN A 100 -5.74 -3.98 18.54
N PHE A 101 -5.51 -4.33 17.28
CA PHE A 101 -6.55 -4.76 16.38
C PHE A 101 -6.10 -5.93 15.49
N ILE A 102 -7.09 -6.56 14.89
CA ILE A 102 -6.91 -7.55 13.83
C ILE A 102 -7.61 -7.03 12.58
N CYS A 103 -7.00 -7.24 11.41
CA CYS A 103 -7.65 -7.05 10.13
C CYS A 103 -7.24 -8.13 9.13
N GLN A 104 -7.92 -8.15 7.99
CA GLN A 104 -7.57 -9.02 6.87
C GLN A 104 -6.95 -8.21 5.74
N GLU A 105 -5.83 -8.69 5.24
CA GLU A 105 -5.16 -8.19 4.04
C GLU A 105 -5.46 -9.10 2.86
N PHE A 106 -5.73 -8.49 1.71
CA PHE A 106 -5.87 -9.16 0.41
C PHE A 106 -4.98 -8.46 -0.60
N MET A 107 -3.88 -9.11 -0.99
CA MET A 107 -2.93 -8.60 -1.96
C MET A 107 -3.12 -9.30 -3.31
N SER A 108 -3.65 -8.60 -4.29
CA SER A 108 -3.73 -9.05 -5.69
C SER A 108 -2.43 -8.69 -6.39
N ARG A 109 -1.64 -9.70 -6.80
CA ARG A 109 -0.33 -9.50 -7.41
C ARG A 109 -0.39 -9.68 -8.91
N PHE A 110 0.07 -8.67 -9.63
CA PHE A 110 0.12 -8.65 -11.08
C PHE A 110 1.54 -8.54 -11.58
N THR A 111 1.77 -9.10 -12.75
CA THR A 111 2.99 -8.88 -13.54
C THR A 111 2.63 -8.19 -14.85
N ARG A 112 3.56 -7.42 -15.38
CA ARG A 112 3.44 -6.73 -16.66
C ARG A 112 4.77 -6.78 -17.40
N GLN A 113 4.70 -7.05 -18.70
CA GLN A 113 5.85 -7.01 -19.60
C GLN A 113 5.66 -5.87 -20.62
N GLY A 114 6.48 -4.85 -20.53
CA GLY A 114 6.41 -3.67 -21.41
C GLY A 114 5.07 -2.94 -21.31
N ARG A 115 4.49 -2.63 -22.46
CA ARG A 115 3.15 -2.02 -22.58
C ARG A 115 2.01 -3.05 -22.64
N GLY A 116 2.31 -4.32 -22.41
CA GLY A 116 1.32 -5.38 -22.38
C GLY A 116 0.30 -5.23 -21.25
N GLU A 117 -0.75 -6.03 -21.30
CA GLU A 117 -1.74 -6.10 -20.23
C GLU A 117 -1.13 -6.62 -18.93
N LYS A 118 -1.70 -6.20 -17.81
CA LYS A 118 -1.37 -6.74 -16.49
C LYS A 118 -1.94 -8.15 -16.39
N THR A 119 -1.12 -9.11 -16.02
CA THR A 119 -1.55 -10.50 -15.80
C THR A 119 -1.59 -10.76 -14.30
N LEU A 120 -2.76 -11.19 -13.79
CA LEU A 120 -2.88 -11.62 -12.41
C LEU A 120 -2.02 -12.87 -12.19
N GLN A 121 -1.11 -12.79 -11.25
CA GLN A 121 -0.24 -13.89 -10.86
C GLN A 121 -0.93 -14.75 -9.81
N ASP A 122 -1.31 -14.14 -8.71
CA ASP A 122 -2.05 -14.78 -7.61
C ASP A 122 -2.69 -13.73 -6.69
N ILE A 123 -3.42 -14.23 -5.70
CA ILE A 123 -3.95 -13.44 -4.59
C ILE A 123 -3.37 -14.03 -3.30
N VAL A 124 -2.61 -13.22 -2.58
CA VAL A 124 -2.13 -13.55 -1.23
C VAL A 124 -3.06 -12.89 -0.23
N SER A 125 -3.51 -13.63 0.77
CA SER A 125 -4.26 -13.05 1.89
C SER A 125 -3.64 -13.46 3.21
N ALA A 126 -3.69 -12.56 4.18
CA ALA A 126 -3.19 -12.79 5.53
C ALA A 126 -4.11 -12.14 6.55
N GLU A 127 -4.06 -12.62 7.77
CA GLU A 127 -4.60 -11.95 8.93
C GLU A 127 -3.46 -11.16 9.59
N ILE A 128 -3.67 -9.87 9.77
CA ILE A 128 -2.71 -8.98 10.42
C ILE A 128 -3.16 -8.73 11.84
N ILE A 129 -2.26 -8.95 12.78
CA ILE A 129 -2.40 -8.55 14.17
C ILE A 129 -1.51 -7.34 14.38
N TYR A 130 -2.12 -6.23 14.75
CA TYR A 130 -1.42 -5.04 15.22
C TYR A 130 -1.47 -5.01 16.74
N GLU A 131 -0.32 -5.14 17.38
CA GLU A 131 -0.18 -5.16 18.83
C GLU A 131 1.06 -4.36 19.24
N ASP A 132 0.88 -3.38 20.13
CA ASP A 132 1.95 -2.53 20.66
C ASP A 132 2.87 -1.93 19.58
N GLY A 133 2.27 -1.46 18.48
CA GLY A 133 3.00 -0.83 17.37
C GLY A 133 3.68 -1.82 16.43
N LYS A 134 3.43 -3.11 16.57
CA LYS A 134 4.03 -4.17 15.74
C LYS A 134 2.98 -4.90 14.92
N GLU A 135 3.33 -5.19 13.69
CA GLU A 135 2.52 -5.99 12.76
C GLU A 135 3.01 -7.44 12.76
N THR A 136 2.08 -8.37 12.91
CA THR A 136 2.35 -9.81 12.79
C THR A 136 1.36 -10.40 11.79
N TYR A 137 1.90 -11.14 10.82
CA TYR A 137 1.13 -11.77 9.75
C TYR A 137 0.94 -13.26 10.05
N ARG A 138 -0.31 -13.73 10.02
CA ARG A 138 -0.65 -15.13 10.22
C ARG A 138 -1.77 -15.61 9.29
N ASN A 139 -2.07 -16.90 9.30
CA ASN A 139 -3.13 -17.49 8.47
C ASN A 139 -2.99 -17.17 6.98
N VAL A 140 -1.74 -17.18 6.50
CA VAL A 140 -1.40 -16.81 5.13
C VAL A 140 -1.99 -17.83 4.16
N LYS A 141 -2.60 -17.32 3.08
CA LYS A 141 -3.18 -18.13 2.00
C LYS A 141 -2.72 -17.60 0.65
N ILE A 142 -2.50 -18.51 -0.30
CA ILE A 142 -2.24 -18.19 -1.71
C ILE A 142 -3.40 -18.76 -2.52
N ASN A 143 -4.11 -17.90 -3.28
CA ASN A 143 -5.30 -18.30 -4.04
C ASN A 143 -6.33 -19.05 -3.16
N ASN A 144 -6.57 -18.53 -1.95
CA ASN A 144 -7.45 -19.10 -0.91
C ASN A 144 -7.03 -20.47 -0.37
N ARG A 145 -5.81 -20.92 -0.63
CA ARG A 145 -5.25 -22.16 -0.08
C ARG A 145 -4.28 -21.83 1.04
N PRO A 146 -4.44 -22.37 2.26
CA PRO A 146 -3.51 -22.17 3.36
C PRO A 146 -2.08 -22.57 2.97
N THR A 147 -1.10 -21.85 3.51
CA THR A 147 0.33 -22.17 3.37
C THR A 147 1.03 -22.02 4.70
N ASP A 148 2.06 -22.83 4.95
CA ASP A 148 2.92 -22.73 6.12
C ASP A 148 4.06 -21.70 5.91
N LYS A 149 4.16 -21.09 4.72
CA LYS A 149 5.14 -20.06 4.43
C LYS A 149 4.78 -18.77 5.18
N HIS A 150 5.78 -18.09 5.73
CA HIS A 150 5.60 -16.70 6.15
C HIS A 150 5.45 -15.80 4.94
N LEU A 151 4.85 -14.63 5.11
CA LEU A 151 4.63 -13.67 4.01
C LEU A 151 5.94 -13.34 3.27
N GLN A 152 7.03 -13.14 4.00
CA GLN A 152 8.36 -12.85 3.48
C GLN A 152 9.01 -14.00 2.69
N ASP A 153 8.52 -15.25 2.87
CA ASP A 153 9.03 -16.45 2.20
C ASP A 153 8.21 -16.80 0.95
N ILE A 154 7.20 -16.00 0.63
CA ILE A 154 6.40 -16.14 -0.59
C ILE A 154 7.16 -15.50 -1.74
N ASP A 155 7.32 -16.26 -2.84
CA ASP A 155 7.96 -15.75 -4.04
C ASP A 155 7.18 -14.55 -4.63
N GLY A 156 7.88 -13.56 -5.13
CA GLY A 156 7.32 -12.35 -5.75
C GLY A 156 7.45 -11.11 -4.86
N ALA A 157 6.85 -10.02 -5.28
CA ALA A 157 6.88 -8.76 -4.55
C ALA A 157 5.82 -8.74 -3.44
N TRP A 158 6.18 -8.18 -2.30
CA TRP A 158 5.31 -7.93 -1.15
C TRP A 158 5.77 -6.65 -0.44
N SER A 159 4.91 -6.08 0.40
CA SER A 159 5.24 -4.93 1.25
C SER A 159 4.68 -5.14 2.66
N THR A 160 5.17 -4.38 3.61
CA THR A 160 4.73 -4.32 5.00
C THR A 160 4.89 -2.90 5.54
N GLY A 161 4.23 -2.59 6.65
CA GLY A 161 4.38 -1.30 7.32
C GLY A 161 3.38 -0.24 6.85
N GLU A 162 2.25 -0.65 6.31
CA GLU A 162 1.22 0.23 5.79
C GLU A 162 0.44 0.94 6.89
N PHE A 163 0.35 0.36 8.10
CA PHE A 163 -0.53 0.85 9.16
C PHE A 163 -0.05 2.15 9.79
N ALA A 164 1.17 2.20 10.24
CA ALA A 164 1.70 3.42 10.86
C ALA A 164 3.11 3.75 10.37
N SER A 165 3.92 2.74 10.06
CA SER A 165 5.36 2.89 9.83
C SER A 165 5.70 3.90 8.74
N ALA A 166 4.95 3.92 7.63
CA ALA A 166 5.22 4.85 6.52
C ALA A 166 5.04 6.32 6.92
N LEU A 167 3.99 6.64 7.67
CA LEU A 167 3.73 8.00 8.14
C LEU A 167 4.63 8.37 9.32
N LEU A 168 4.85 7.45 10.25
CA LEU A 168 5.76 7.67 11.38
C LEU A 168 7.16 7.97 10.89
N ASP A 169 7.67 7.16 9.95
CA ASP A 169 8.99 7.37 9.35
C ASP A 169 9.09 8.76 8.69
N LEU A 170 8.08 9.15 7.91
CA LEU A 170 8.07 10.45 7.24
C LEU A 170 8.09 11.63 8.21
N PHE A 171 7.32 11.54 9.32
CA PHE A 171 7.17 12.64 10.28
C PHE A 171 8.15 12.56 11.45
N ASP A 172 8.96 11.50 11.57
CA ASP A 172 10.05 11.43 12.53
C ASP A 172 11.04 12.58 12.26
N PRO A 173 11.43 13.34 13.28
CA PRO A 173 12.47 14.36 13.13
C PRO A 173 13.79 13.84 12.54
N ALA A 174 14.14 12.58 12.78
CA ALA A 174 15.34 11.94 12.24
C ALA A 174 15.29 11.79 10.72
N SER A 175 14.11 11.68 10.10
CA SER A 175 13.95 11.60 8.64
C SER A 175 14.38 12.88 7.93
N LYS A 176 14.34 14.03 8.64
CA LYS A 176 14.64 15.37 8.09
C LYS A 176 13.89 15.63 6.79
N ALA A 177 12.65 15.16 6.71
CA ALA A 177 11.81 15.33 5.54
C ALA A 177 11.62 16.81 5.21
N HIS A 178 11.90 17.18 3.96
CA HIS A 178 11.64 18.51 3.43
C HIS A 178 10.29 18.52 2.73
N PHE A 179 9.38 19.39 3.21
CA PHE A 179 8.06 19.57 2.63
C PHE A 179 8.00 20.85 1.79
N SER A 180 7.32 20.78 0.65
CA SER A 180 6.97 21.96 -0.16
C SER A 180 5.88 22.79 0.52
N SER A 181 5.58 23.98 -0.06
CA SER A 181 4.37 24.71 0.30
C SER A 181 3.12 23.91 -0.12
N GLY A 182 2.13 23.86 0.77
CA GLY A 182 0.88 23.16 0.50
C GLY A 182 0.11 23.81 -0.66
N ARG A 183 -0.48 22.98 -1.53
CA ARG A 183 -1.35 23.41 -2.62
C ARG A 183 -2.73 22.76 -2.49
N ALA A 184 -3.78 23.53 -2.82
CA ALA A 184 -5.15 23.00 -2.79
C ALA A 184 -5.32 21.85 -3.78
N SER A 185 -6.02 20.81 -3.36
CA SER A 185 -6.34 19.63 -4.14
C SER A 185 -7.62 18.98 -3.63
N ALA A 186 -7.98 17.85 -4.21
CA ALA A 186 -9.05 16.99 -3.73
C ALA A 186 -8.61 15.53 -3.92
N ILE A 187 -9.07 14.65 -3.03
CA ILE A 187 -8.90 13.21 -3.14
C ILE A 187 -10.21 12.53 -2.76
N ALA A 188 -10.66 11.58 -3.58
CA ALA A 188 -11.92 10.85 -3.35
C ALA A 188 -13.12 11.77 -3.07
N GLY A 189 -13.16 12.98 -3.68
CA GLY A 189 -14.22 13.96 -3.46
C GLY A 189 -14.07 14.82 -2.20
N LEU A 190 -13.03 14.59 -1.38
CA LEU A 190 -12.72 15.36 -0.19
C LEU A 190 -11.72 16.48 -0.52
N SER A 191 -11.92 17.67 0.06
CA SER A 191 -10.91 18.74 -0.02
C SER A 191 -9.64 18.30 0.68
N ALA A 192 -8.49 18.55 0.05
CA ALA A 192 -7.19 18.23 0.61
C ALA A 192 -6.17 19.33 0.32
N GLN A 193 -5.11 19.38 1.10
CA GLN A 193 -3.87 20.06 0.73
C GLN A 193 -2.78 19.03 0.47
N VAL A 194 -2.10 19.20 -0.67
CA VAL A 194 -0.99 18.31 -1.06
C VAL A 194 0.32 18.98 -0.71
N TYR A 195 1.18 18.22 -0.04
CA TYR A 195 2.56 18.57 0.22
C TYR A 195 3.47 17.56 -0.45
N ASP A 196 4.33 18.01 -1.33
CA ASP A 196 5.40 17.16 -1.85
C ASP A 196 6.53 17.12 -0.83
N PHE A 197 7.20 15.98 -0.73
CA PHE A 197 8.29 15.81 0.22
C PHE A 197 9.48 15.07 -0.39
N GLN A 198 10.63 15.22 0.27
CA GLN A 198 11.87 14.51 -0.06
C GLN A 198 12.58 14.09 1.21
N VAL A 199 13.10 12.85 1.22
CA VAL A 199 13.94 12.29 2.29
C VAL A 199 15.21 11.71 1.65
N GLN A 200 16.37 12.06 2.22
CA GLN A 200 17.64 11.53 1.77
C GLN A 200 17.91 10.13 2.33
N ALA A 201 18.66 9.30 1.59
CA ALA A 201 18.99 7.93 1.99
C ALA A 201 19.61 7.84 3.40
N SER A 202 20.45 8.82 3.77
CA SER A 202 21.08 8.88 5.10
C SER A 202 20.09 9.03 6.26
N ASN A 203 18.87 9.47 5.98
CA ASN A 203 17.80 9.70 6.94
C ASN A 203 16.56 8.83 6.66
N SER A 204 16.61 8.00 5.61
CA SER A 204 15.53 7.11 5.19
C SER A 204 15.58 5.81 6.00
N HIS A 205 14.42 5.31 6.39
CA HIS A 205 14.26 3.96 6.95
C HIS A 205 13.56 3.02 5.96
N TRP A 206 13.20 3.54 4.77
CA TRP A 206 12.58 2.71 3.74
C TRP A 206 13.59 1.75 3.14
N ARG A 207 13.39 0.46 3.37
CA ARG A 207 14.27 -0.61 2.92
C ARG A 207 13.67 -1.33 1.72
N LEU A 208 14.50 -1.50 0.68
CA LEU A 208 14.18 -2.35 -0.45
C LEU A 208 15.04 -3.60 -0.35
N GLN A 209 14.40 -4.76 -0.39
CA GLN A 209 15.08 -6.04 -0.28
C GLN A 209 14.77 -6.93 -1.48
N LEU A 210 15.80 -7.56 -2.03
CA LEU A 210 15.67 -8.60 -3.05
C LEU A 210 16.69 -9.72 -2.77
N GLY A 211 16.21 -10.90 -2.43
CA GLY A 211 17.07 -11.99 -1.95
C GLY A 211 17.86 -11.56 -0.72
N SER A 212 19.18 -11.67 -0.78
CA SER A 212 20.09 -11.25 0.30
C SER A 212 20.53 -9.78 0.21
N GLN A 213 20.16 -9.07 -0.86
CA GLN A 213 20.53 -7.66 -1.03
C GLN A 213 19.50 -6.75 -0.38
N THR A 214 19.95 -5.75 0.35
CA THR A 214 19.12 -4.70 0.96
C THR A 214 19.72 -3.34 0.65
N VAL A 215 18.90 -2.41 0.19
CA VAL A 215 19.28 -1.01 -0.06
C VAL A 215 18.31 -0.07 0.63
N VAL A 216 18.80 1.10 1.02
CA VAL A 216 18.02 2.21 1.57
C VAL A 216 18.12 3.37 0.60
N PRO A 217 17.11 3.66 -0.21
CA PRO A 217 17.17 4.72 -1.21
C PRO A 217 16.83 6.09 -0.62
N ASP A 218 17.19 7.15 -1.34
CA ASP A 218 16.45 8.40 -1.23
C ASP A 218 15.01 8.15 -1.65
N TYR A 219 14.08 8.96 -1.17
CA TYR A 219 12.74 8.92 -1.72
C TYR A 219 12.07 10.29 -1.78
N ILE A 220 11.20 10.46 -2.74
CA ILE A 220 10.32 11.60 -2.89
C ILE A 220 8.88 11.12 -2.85
N GLY A 221 7.96 12.03 -2.60
CA GLY A 221 6.54 11.67 -2.62
C GLY A 221 5.64 12.86 -2.40
N SER A 222 4.37 12.54 -2.16
CA SER A 222 3.34 13.50 -1.83
C SER A 222 2.42 12.95 -0.74
N ILE A 223 1.92 13.83 0.12
CA ILE A 223 0.85 13.53 1.05
C ILE A 223 -0.36 14.41 0.76
N TRP A 224 -1.54 13.85 0.88
CA TRP A 224 -2.83 14.55 0.85
C TRP A 224 -3.33 14.68 2.27
N VAL A 225 -3.52 15.90 2.73
CA VAL A 225 -3.89 16.21 4.10
C VAL A 225 -5.28 16.85 4.11
N ASP A 226 -6.18 16.34 4.92
CA ASP A 226 -7.45 17.01 5.23
C ASP A 226 -7.18 18.28 6.02
N PRO A 227 -7.56 19.48 5.52
CA PRO A 227 -7.30 20.74 6.19
C PRO A 227 -8.03 20.89 7.54
N ASN A 228 -9.14 20.18 7.73
CA ASN A 228 -9.96 20.28 8.94
C ASN A 228 -9.36 19.44 10.08
N SER A 229 -9.14 18.16 9.83
CA SER A 229 -8.65 17.21 10.84
C SER A 229 -7.12 17.15 10.92
N ALA A 230 -6.40 17.74 9.98
CA ALA A 230 -4.95 17.61 9.80
C ALA A 230 -4.48 16.14 9.65
N ARG A 231 -5.35 15.25 9.20
CA ARG A 231 -5.04 13.83 8.96
C ARG A 231 -4.57 13.59 7.53
N VAL A 232 -3.64 12.66 7.38
CA VAL A 232 -3.17 12.23 6.05
C VAL A 232 -4.17 11.24 5.47
N LEU A 233 -4.76 11.60 4.33
CA LEU A 233 -5.70 10.75 3.60
C LEU A 233 -5.00 9.80 2.62
N ARG A 234 -3.83 10.21 2.09
CA ARG A 234 -3.01 9.40 1.18
C ARG A 234 -1.55 9.79 1.30
N ILE A 235 -0.68 8.82 1.16
CA ILE A 235 0.76 9.01 0.94
C ILE A 235 1.18 8.26 -0.31
N GLU A 236 1.99 8.90 -1.14
CA GLU A 236 2.69 8.28 -2.27
C GLU A 236 4.19 8.45 -2.10
N ARG A 237 4.96 7.42 -2.43
CA ARG A 237 6.43 7.43 -2.35
C ARG A 237 7.03 6.82 -3.59
N GLN A 238 8.13 7.38 -4.04
CA GLN A 238 8.95 6.86 -5.13
C GLN A 238 10.41 6.83 -4.69
N ALA A 239 11.04 5.66 -4.78
CA ALA A 239 12.46 5.51 -4.51
C ALA A 239 13.30 6.24 -5.57
N ARG A 240 14.39 6.85 -5.13
CA ARG A 240 15.35 7.57 -5.97
C ARG A 240 16.74 7.08 -5.67
N ASN A 241 17.63 7.27 -6.64
CA ASN A 241 19.06 6.96 -6.49
C ASN A 241 19.30 5.51 -6.03
N ILE A 242 18.48 4.57 -6.53
CA ILE A 242 18.66 3.14 -6.28
C ILE A 242 20.01 2.72 -6.91
N PRO A 243 20.94 2.11 -6.14
CA PRO A 243 22.25 1.69 -6.64
C PRO A 243 22.16 0.87 -7.93
N SER A 244 23.11 1.09 -8.84
CA SER A 244 23.08 0.47 -10.17
C SER A 244 23.29 -1.05 -10.16
N ASP A 245 23.86 -1.60 -9.12
CA ASP A 245 24.03 -3.03 -8.86
C ASP A 245 22.81 -3.70 -8.24
N PHE A 246 21.80 -2.91 -7.79
CA PHE A 246 20.54 -3.46 -7.32
C PHE A 246 19.64 -3.83 -8.51
N PRO A 247 19.06 -5.04 -8.54
CA PRO A 247 18.34 -5.55 -9.72
C PRO A 247 17.02 -4.83 -10.06
N ILE A 248 16.55 -3.93 -9.17
CA ILE A 248 15.32 -3.14 -9.35
C ILE A 248 15.72 -1.67 -9.50
N ASP A 249 15.11 -0.94 -10.42
CA ASP A 249 15.38 0.48 -10.65
C ASP A 249 14.19 1.40 -10.43
N THR A 250 12.98 0.83 -10.34
CA THR A 250 11.75 1.57 -10.06
C THR A 250 11.04 0.91 -8.91
N VAL A 251 10.79 1.67 -7.84
CA VAL A 251 9.94 1.25 -6.72
C VAL A 251 9.05 2.41 -6.32
N GLU A 252 7.74 2.17 -6.33
CA GLU A 252 6.72 3.14 -5.93
C GLU A 252 5.76 2.48 -4.95
N SER A 253 5.22 3.25 -4.03
CA SER A 253 4.13 2.81 -3.16
C SER A 253 3.14 3.93 -2.91
N ALA A 254 1.88 3.55 -2.72
CA ALA A 254 0.82 4.45 -2.30
C ALA A 254 -0.02 3.77 -1.21
N ILE A 255 -0.50 4.55 -0.25
CA ILE A 255 -1.38 4.07 0.83
C ILE A 255 -2.51 5.06 1.00
N ASP A 256 -3.73 4.58 0.94
CA ASP A 256 -4.95 5.34 1.20
C ASP A 256 -5.47 5.02 2.59
N TYR A 257 -5.78 6.06 3.34
CA TYR A 257 -6.32 5.98 4.70
C TYR A 257 -7.77 6.44 4.72
N SER A 258 -8.58 5.77 5.53
CA SER A 258 -9.97 6.15 5.78
C SER A 258 -10.32 5.92 7.24
N PHE A 259 -11.38 6.59 7.70
CA PHE A 259 -11.89 6.34 9.05
C PHE A 259 -12.60 4.98 9.11
N VAL A 260 -12.12 4.14 10.00
CA VAL A 260 -12.67 2.80 10.27
C VAL A 260 -13.15 2.76 11.72
N THR A 261 -14.36 2.28 11.93
CA THR A 261 -14.93 2.15 13.28
C THR A 261 -14.55 0.80 13.88
N ILE A 262 -13.90 0.83 15.04
CA ILE A 262 -13.58 -0.34 15.87
C ILE A 262 -14.21 -0.12 17.25
N GLU A 263 -15.09 -1.00 17.69
CA GLU A 263 -15.80 -0.91 18.99
C GLU A 263 -16.42 0.48 19.26
N GLY A 264 -17.03 1.08 18.22
CA GLY A 264 -17.70 2.39 18.32
C GLY A 264 -16.76 3.61 18.29
N LYS A 265 -15.45 3.40 18.21
CA LYS A 265 -14.45 4.49 18.06
C LYS A 265 -13.93 4.53 16.63
N SER A 266 -13.68 5.73 16.13
CA SER A 266 -13.22 5.96 14.77
C SER A 266 -11.70 6.14 14.73
N PHE A 267 -11.02 5.35 13.88
CA PHE A 267 -9.56 5.38 13.68
C PHE A 267 -9.26 5.57 12.19
N LEU A 268 -8.25 6.37 11.88
CA LEU A 268 -7.77 6.54 10.50
C LEU A 268 -6.83 5.37 10.18
N LEU A 269 -7.28 4.41 9.40
CA LEU A 269 -6.53 3.18 9.09
C LEU A 269 -6.36 3.02 7.57
N PRO A 270 -5.32 2.31 7.11
CA PRO A 270 -5.17 2.01 5.70
C PRO A 270 -6.35 1.16 5.23
N VAL A 271 -6.92 1.52 4.09
CA VAL A 271 -8.01 0.75 3.45
C VAL A 271 -7.56 0.17 2.13
N HIS A 272 -6.58 0.81 1.50
CA HIS A 272 -5.99 0.37 0.25
C HIS A 272 -4.51 0.75 0.20
N ALA A 273 -3.69 -0.11 -0.44
CA ALA A 273 -2.32 0.22 -0.77
C ALA A 273 -1.95 -0.32 -2.14
N GLU A 274 -0.95 0.30 -2.75
CA GLU A 274 -0.38 -0.14 -4.02
C GLU A 274 1.15 -0.19 -3.92
N GLY A 275 1.74 -1.19 -4.57
CA GLY A 275 3.18 -1.31 -4.72
C GLY A 275 3.57 -1.62 -6.15
N LEU A 276 4.51 -0.89 -6.71
CA LEU A 276 5.07 -1.09 -8.03
C LEU A 276 6.57 -1.32 -7.92
N GLY A 277 7.07 -2.36 -8.57
CA GLY A 277 8.51 -2.60 -8.71
C GLY A 277 8.86 -3.02 -10.13
N CYS A 278 9.87 -2.39 -10.76
CA CYS A 278 10.30 -2.77 -12.10
C CYS A 278 11.76 -3.23 -12.08
N GLN A 279 12.02 -4.31 -12.81
CA GLN A 279 13.33 -4.92 -12.92
C GLN A 279 14.25 -4.06 -13.81
N ARG A 280 15.44 -3.80 -13.35
CA ARG A 280 16.46 -3.00 -14.04
C ARG A 280 16.82 -3.59 -15.40
N GLY A 281 16.90 -2.72 -16.40
CA GLY A 281 17.28 -3.11 -17.76
C GLY A 281 16.27 -3.99 -18.47
N SER A 282 15.05 -4.14 -17.91
CA SER A 282 13.97 -4.87 -18.53
C SER A 282 12.67 -4.05 -18.50
N SER A 283 11.67 -4.50 -19.22
CA SER A 283 10.33 -3.93 -19.16
C SER A 283 9.40 -4.73 -18.24
N PHE A 284 9.94 -5.61 -17.42
CA PHE A 284 9.17 -6.43 -16.49
C PHE A 284 8.92 -5.67 -15.19
N CYS A 285 7.64 -5.55 -14.81
CA CYS A 285 7.21 -4.93 -13.57
C CYS A 285 6.25 -5.85 -12.80
N THR A 286 6.28 -5.74 -11.49
CA THR A 286 5.27 -6.28 -10.58
C THR A 286 4.41 -5.14 -10.06
N HIS A 287 3.11 -5.36 -9.92
CA HIS A 287 2.18 -4.38 -9.38
C HIS A 287 1.22 -5.08 -8.41
N ASN A 288 1.26 -4.68 -7.16
CA ASN A 288 0.41 -5.23 -6.11
C ASN A 288 -0.69 -4.23 -5.76
N PHE A 289 -1.91 -4.72 -5.61
CA PHE A 289 -3.05 -4.00 -5.06
C PHE A 289 -3.44 -4.69 -3.76
N ILE A 290 -3.48 -3.93 -2.68
CA ILE A 290 -3.68 -4.44 -1.33
C ILE A 290 -4.93 -3.78 -0.76
N ASP A 291 -5.88 -4.59 -0.31
CA ASP A 291 -7.08 -4.14 0.41
C ASP A 291 -7.03 -4.63 1.85
N PHE A 292 -7.34 -3.73 2.78
CA PHE A 292 -7.45 -4.04 4.21
C PHE A 292 -8.92 -3.98 4.62
N ARG A 293 -9.41 -5.04 5.29
CA ARG A 293 -10.83 -5.20 5.62
C ARG A 293 -11.01 -5.85 6.98
N ASN A 294 -12.25 -5.82 7.50
CA ASN A 294 -12.67 -6.56 8.70
C ASN A 294 -11.84 -6.19 9.94
N TYR A 295 -11.66 -4.91 10.15
CA TYR A 295 -11.01 -4.39 11.35
C TYR A 295 -11.84 -4.68 12.61
N HIS A 296 -11.23 -5.23 13.64
CA HIS A 296 -11.83 -5.43 14.95
C HIS A 296 -10.77 -5.40 16.06
N GLU A 297 -11.19 -5.04 17.28
CA GLU A 297 -10.28 -4.96 18.41
C GLU A 297 -9.73 -6.35 18.77
N PHE A 298 -8.44 -6.40 19.10
CA PHE A 298 -7.78 -7.58 19.64
C PHE A 298 -7.58 -7.40 21.13
N LYS A 299 -8.27 -8.22 21.94
CA LYS A 299 -8.06 -8.33 23.37
C LYS A 299 -7.26 -9.61 23.64
N GLY A 300 -5.97 -9.47 23.94
CA GLY A 300 -5.15 -10.59 24.37
C GLY A 300 -5.62 -11.04 25.76
N ASP A 301 -6.37 -12.14 25.84
CA ASP A 301 -6.61 -12.81 27.12
C ASP A 301 -5.33 -13.50 27.56
N ILE A 302 -4.60 -12.88 28.49
CA ILE A 302 -3.53 -13.57 29.22
C ILE A 302 -4.21 -14.58 30.15
N LYS A 303 -4.41 -15.78 29.66
CA LYS A 303 -4.80 -16.90 30.50
C LYS A 303 -3.53 -17.38 31.24
N ILE A 304 -3.30 -16.84 32.44
CA ILE A 304 -2.32 -17.44 33.38
C ILE A 304 -2.91 -18.80 33.77
N LEU A 305 -2.42 -19.86 33.16
CA LEU A 305 -2.69 -21.23 33.63
C LEU A 305 -1.89 -21.43 34.93
N PRO A 306 -2.52 -21.93 35.99
CA PRO A 306 -1.89 -22.14 37.29
C PRO A 306 -0.80 -23.21 37.23
#